data_7c1a44be4d67e8eee8ec1979ea83db8f
#
_entry.id   7c1a44be4d67e8eee8ec1979ea83db8f
#
_cell.length_a   1.000
_cell.length_b   1.000
_cell.length_c   1.000
_cell.angle_alpha   90.00
_cell.angle_beta   90.00
_cell.angle_gamma   90.00
#
_symmetry.space_group_name_H-M   'P 1'
#
loop_
_entity.id
_entity.type
_entity.pdbx_description
1 polymer ?
#
loop_
_entity_poly.entity_id
_entity_poly.type
_entity_poly.pdbx_seq_one_letter_code
_entity_poly.pdbx_strand_id
1 'polypeptide(L)'
;VDLAVKELERCKSIGLVGVQIGSNINQQNLNEMQYHAFYEACEALDMCLFIHPWEMMGEQNMQKYWLPWLVGMPAETSRAICSMLLGGVFEKYKKLRVAFAHGGGSFPFTQGRIAHGYDCRPDLVAIDNPVHPDNFKGKFYVDSLVHSPKALDFLVDVMGEDFVALGSDYPFPLGENRSKER
;
A
#
# COMPACT_ATOMS: atom_id res chain seq x y z
N VAL A 1 -2.49 9.95 16.73
CA VAL A 1 -3.12 10.51 15.53
C VAL A 1 -3.07 12.04 15.55
N ASP A 2 -3.42 12.72 16.62
CA ASP A 2 -3.47 14.21 16.69
C ASP A 2 -2.13 14.88 16.32
N LEU A 3 -1.01 14.32 16.77
CA LEU A 3 0.32 14.83 16.38
C LEU A 3 0.61 14.60 14.88
N ALA A 4 0.15 13.48 14.33
CA ALA A 4 0.30 13.18 12.90
C ALA A 4 -0.53 14.14 12.05
N VAL A 5 -1.75 14.49 12.47
CA VAL A 5 -2.58 15.50 11.78
C VAL A 5 -1.91 16.88 11.82
N LYS A 6 -1.38 17.30 12.96
CA LYS A 6 -0.62 18.57 13.06
C LYS A 6 0.61 18.58 12.15
N GLU A 7 1.33 17.46 12.08
CA GLU A 7 2.48 17.35 11.19
C GLU A 7 2.05 17.37 9.72
N LEU A 8 0.92 16.75 9.37
CA LEU A 8 0.35 16.81 8.02
C LEU A 8 0.02 18.26 7.61
N GLU A 9 -0.59 19.04 8.50
CA GLU A 9 -0.88 20.47 8.31
C GLU A 9 0.42 21.27 8.08
N ARG A 10 1.45 21.00 8.91
CA ARG A 10 2.77 21.61 8.74
C ARG A 10 3.39 21.23 7.39
N CYS A 11 3.36 19.97 7.01
CA CYS A 11 3.85 19.49 5.72
C CYS A 11 3.16 20.21 4.56
N LYS A 12 1.85 20.35 4.62
CA LYS A 12 1.07 21.13 3.62
C LYS A 12 1.52 22.58 3.58
N SER A 13 1.70 23.24 4.72
CA SER A 13 2.07 24.65 4.82
C SER A 13 3.45 24.97 4.22
N ILE A 14 4.37 24.02 4.22
CA ILE A 14 5.70 24.15 3.60
C ILE A 14 5.76 23.66 2.16
N GLY A 15 4.62 23.30 1.56
CA GLY A 15 4.51 22.97 0.14
C GLY A 15 4.70 21.49 -0.20
N LEU A 16 4.71 20.57 0.77
CA LEU A 16 4.70 19.14 0.49
C LEU A 16 3.33 18.72 -0.06
N VAL A 17 3.33 17.75 -0.98
CA VAL A 17 2.13 17.25 -1.65
C VAL A 17 1.61 15.93 -1.07
N GLY A 18 2.37 15.31 -0.17
CA GLY A 18 2.04 14.04 0.46
C GLY A 18 2.97 13.71 1.62
N VAL A 19 2.67 12.63 2.30
CA VAL A 19 3.43 12.09 3.42
C VAL A 19 3.58 10.58 3.29
N GLN A 20 4.60 10.03 3.93
CA GLN A 20 4.84 8.59 4.00
C GLN A 20 4.49 8.05 5.38
N ILE A 21 3.86 6.88 5.42
CA ILE A 21 3.65 6.10 6.65
C ILE A 21 4.07 4.64 6.44
N GLY A 22 4.19 3.88 7.53
CA GLY A 22 4.40 2.44 7.50
C GLY A 22 3.18 1.67 7.02
N SER A 23 3.38 0.41 6.63
CA SER A 23 2.33 -0.55 6.24
C SER A 23 1.46 -1.00 7.41
N ASN A 24 1.92 -0.74 8.61
CA ASN A 24 1.21 -0.89 9.87
C ASN A 24 1.72 0.18 10.85
N ILE A 25 1.01 0.39 11.95
CA ILE A 25 1.43 1.29 13.02
C ILE A 25 1.34 0.53 14.33
N ASN A 26 2.49 0.27 14.97
CA ASN A 26 2.57 -0.56 16.17
C ASN A 26 1.90 -1.93 15.98
N GLN A 27 2.15 -2.56 14.84
CA GLN A 27 1.58 -3.86 14.41
C GLN A 27 0.06 -3.88 14.21
N GLN A 28 -0.60 -2.73 14.27
CA GLN A 28 -2.02 -2.60 13.97
C GLN A 28 -2.23 -2.32 12.48
N ASN A 29 -3.28 -2.91 11.92
CA ASN A 29 -3.65 -2.72 10.53
C ASN A 29 -4.14 -1.31 10.25
N LEU A 30 -3.99 -0.86 9.00
CA LEU A 30 -4.33 0.51 8.59
C LEU A 30 -5.84 0.79 8.51
N ASN A 31 -6.71 -0.21 8.62
CA ASN A 31 -8.16 -0.01 8.69
C ASN A 31 -8.68 0.36 10.09
N GLU A 32 -7.83 0.36 11.12
CA GLU A 32 -8.27 0.63 12.48
C GLU A 32 -8.91 2.01 12.63
N MET A 33 -10.02 2.08 13.37
CA MET A 33 -10.85 3.28 13.55
C MET A 33 -10.06 4.51 14.00
N GLN A 34 -9.03 4.31 14.81
CA GLN A 34 -8.20 5.40 15.32
C GLN A 34 -7.45 6.17 14.22
N TYR A 35 -7.21 5.58 13.03
CA TYR A 35 -6.52 6.25 11.92
C TYR A 35 -7.46 7.06 11.02
N HIS A 36 -8.76 6.91 11.19
CA HIS A 36 -9.75 7.56 10.34
C HIS A 36 -9.65 9.10 10.34
N ALA A 37 -9.36 9.71 11.49
CA ALA A 37 -9.14 11.16 11.58
C ALA A 37 -7.93 11.65 10.76
N PHE A 38 -6.90 10.78 10.60
CA PHE A 38 -5.75 11.08 9.75
C PHE A 38 -6.11 11.00 8.27
N TYR A 39 -6.90 10.01 7.84
CA TYR A 39 -7.37 9.90 6.45
C TYR A 39 -8.29 11.06 6.08
N GLU A 40 -9.17 11.47 6.98
CA GLU A 40 -10.02 12.65 6.80
C GLU A 40 -9.18 13.92 6.61
N ALA A 41 -8.13 14.09 7.41
CA ALA A 41 -7.20 15.21 7.26
C ALA A 41 -6.42 15.16 5.93
N CYS A 42 -5.99 13.98 5.49
CA CYS A 42 -5.34 13.80 4.18
C CYS A 42 -6.26 14.22 3.03
N GLU A 43 -7.54 13.81 3.06
CA GLU A 43 -8.54 14.23 2.06
C GLU A 43 -8.78 15.75 2.10
N ALA A 44 -9.02 16.31 3.29
CA ALA A 44 -9.34 17.72 3.47
C ALA A 44 -8.20 18.64 3.01
N LEU A 45 -6.95 18.23 3.22
CA LEU A 45 -5.76 18.97 2.84
C LEU A 45 -5.26 18.65 1.42
N ASP A 46 -5.92 17.74 0.71
CA ASP A 46 -5.47 17.23 -0.59
C ASP A 46 -4.00 16.77 -0.53
N MET A 47 -3.70 15.90 0.44
CA MET A 47 -2.38 15.32 0.66
C MET A 47 -2.38 13.84 0.24
N CYS A 48 -1.39 13.45 -0.57
CA CYS A 48 -1.17 12.05 -0.93
C CYS A 48 -0.59 11.26 0.24
N LEU A 49 -0.96 10.00 0.34
CA LEU A 49 -0.43 9.08 1.33
C LEU A 49 0.41 8.01 0.61
N PHE A 50 1.71 7.95 0.92
CA PHE A 50 2.58 6.89 0.43
C PHE A 50 2.79 5.85 1.55
N ILE A 51 2.48 4.59 1.27
CA ILE A 51 2.59 3.50 2.23
C ILE A 51 3.80 2.64 1.87
N HIS A 52 4.80 2.66 2.74
CA HIS A 52 6.03 1.89 2.60
C HIS A 52 6.09 0.79 3.66
N PRO A 53 6.43 -0.47 3.32
CA PRO A 53 6.47 -1.57 4.27
C PRO A 53 7.51 -1.36 5.37
N TRP A 54 7.11 -1.59 6.61
CA TRP A 54 7.94 -1.50 7.80
C TRP A 54 7.43 -2.47 8.88
N GLU A 55 8.31 -2.91 9.80
CA GLU A 55 7.97 -3.85 10.86
C GLU A 55 7.24 -5.10 10.32
N MET A 56 7.93 -5.83 9.44
CA MET A 56 7.37 -6.93 8.67
C MET A 56 6.86 -8.07 9.58
N MET A 57 5.66 -8.58 9.26
CA MET A 57 5.10 -9.74 9.96
C MET A 57 6.05 -10.94 9.89
N GLY A 58 6.23 -11.64 11.01
CA GLY A 58 7.05 -12.87 11.05
C GLY A 58 8.56 -12.63 10.97
N GLU A 59 9.05 -11.41 11.18
CA GLU A 59 10.47 -11.05 11.11
C GLU A 59 11.35 -11.96 11.96
N GLN A 60 10.85 -12.42 13.11
CA GLN A 60 11.55 -13.38 13.98
C GLN A 60 11.91 -14.70 13.29
N ASN A 61 11.21 -15.09 12.24
CA ASN A 61 11.46 -16.29 11.44
C ASN A 61 12.32 -16.01 10.18
N MET A 62 12.70 -14.74 9.94
CA MET A 62 13.35 -14.27 8.72
C MET A 62 14.77 -13.72 8.97
N GLN A 63 15.46 -14.19 10.00
CA GLN A 63 16.75 -13.63 10.45
C GLN A 63 17.93 -13.85 9.50
N LYS A 64 17.80 -14.74 8.50
CA LYS A 64 18.85 -15.04 7.52
C LYS A 64 18.42 -14.64 6.11
N TYR A 65 19.40 -14.56 5.21
CA TYR A 65 19.20 -14.35 3.77
C TYR A 65 18.47 -13.06 3.40
N TRP A 66 18.50 -12.07 4.30
CA TRP A 66 17.83 -10.79 4.11
C TRP A 66 16.31 -10.92 3.86
N LEU A 67 15.71 -12.01 4.32
CA LEU A 67 14.30 -12.37 4.10
C LEU A 67 13.29 -11.29 4.54
N PRO A 68 13.51 -10.48 5.60
CA PRO A 68 12.56 -9.41 5.90
C PRO A 68 12.34 -8.46 4.72
N TRP A 69 13.40 -8.12 3.96
CA TRP A 69 13.31 -7.27 2.79
C TRP A 69 12.84 -8.02 1.55
N LEU A 70 13.34 -9.24 1.31
CA LEU A 70 13.07 -10.00 0.09
C LEU A 70 11.67 -10.61 0.07
N VAL A 71 11.15 -11.01 1.22
CA VAL A 71 9.86 -11.72 1.36
C VAL A 71 8.90 -10.95 2.28
N GLY A 72 9.40 -10.44 3.39
CA GLY A 72 8.59 -9.74 4.39
C GLY A 72 7.95 -8.46 3.85
N MET A 73 8.71 -7.59 3.17
CA MET A 73 8.17 -6.35 2.61
C MET A 73 7.04 -6.57 1.61
N PRO A 74 7.16 -7.46 0.59
CA PRO A 74 6.05 -7.75 -0.30
C PRO A 74 4.80 -8.29 0.41
N ALA A 75 4.96 -9.13 1.40
CA ALA A 75 3.84 -9.67 2.18
C ALA A 75 3.17 -8.59 3.03
N GLU A 76 3.98 -7.74 3.66
CA GLU A 76 3.52 -6.64 4.51
C GLU A 76 2.74 -5.59 3.72
N THR A 77 3.22 -5.20 2.52
CA THR A 77 2.50 -4.30 1.62
C THR A 77 1.15 -4.88 1.23
N SER A 78 1.09 -6.18 0.92
CA SER A 78 -0.17 -6.85 0.59
C SER A 78 -1.14 -6.85 1.77
N ARG A 79 -0.66 -7.06 3.00
CA ARG A 79 -1.48 -6.95 4.22
C ARG A 79 -2.07 -5.55 4.37
N ALA A 80 -1.26 -4.53 4.15
CA ALA A 80 -1.71 -3.14 4.22
C ALA A 80 -2.81 -2.85 3.19
N ILE A 81 -2.63 -3.24 1.92
CA ILE A 81 -3.64 -3.10 0.87
C ILE A 81 -4.93 -3.83 1.27
N CYS A 82 -4.83 -5.10 1.67
CA CYS A 82 -6.00 -5.89 2.05
C CYS A 82 -6.73 -5.27 3.24
N SER A 83 -6.02 -4.80 4.26
CA SER A 83 -6.66 -4.19 5.43
C SER A 83 -7.44 -2.92 5.07
N MET A 84 -6.89 -2.05 4.23
CA MET A 84 -7.58 -0.84 3.79
C MET A 84 -8.74 -1.14 2.83
N LEU A 85 -8.56 -2.11 1.93
CA LEU A 85 -9.58 -2.49 0.94
C LEU A 85 -10.77 -3.18 1.61
N LEU A 86 -10.51 -4.22 2.40
CA LEU A 86 -11.55 -5.00 3.08
C LEU A 86 -12.15 -4.26 4.29
N GLY A 87 -11.39 -3.37 4.91
CA GLY A 87 -11.86 -2.48 5.97
C GLY A 87 -12.63 -1.25 5.47
N GLY A 88 -12.85 -1.10 4.14
CA GLY A 88 -13.69 -0.05 3.57
C GLY A 88 -13.10 1.37 3.61
N VAL A 89 -11.80 1.52 3.82
CA VAL A 89 -11.14 2.84 3.87
C VAL A 89 -11.37 3.61 2.57
N PHE A 90 -11.20 2.95 1.41
CA PHE A 90 -11.38 3.57 0.10
C PHE A 90 -12.86 3.86 -0.23
N GLU A 91 -13.79 3.15 0.39
CA GLU A 91 -15.23 3.43 0.24
C GLU A 91 -15.65 4.66 1.05
N LYS A 92 -15.03 4.84 2.20
CA LYS A 92 -15.31 5.96 3.10
C LYS A 92 -14.61 7.24 2.64
N TYR A 93 -13.36 7.15 2.21
CA TYR A 93 -12.51 8.28 1.80
C TYR A 93 -12.22 8.24 0.30
N LYS A 94 -13.22 8.61 -0.50
CA LYS A 94 -13.20 8.46 -1.97
C LYS A 94 -12.22 9.39 -2.69
N LYS A 95 -11.77 10.45 -2.02
CA LYS A 95 -10.78 11.40 -2.56
C LYS A 95 -9.39 11.17 -2.00
N LEU A 96 -9.24 10.23 -1.06
CA LEU A 96 -7.94 9.88 -0.50
C LEU A 96 -7.05 9.25 -1.57
N ARG A 97 -5.94 9.89 -1.87
CA ARG A 97 -4.94 9.39 -2.82
C ARG A 97 -3.89 8.59 -2.07
N VAL A 98 -3.86 7.30 -2.30
CA VAL A 98 -2.92 6.36 -1.67
C VAL A 98 -2.06 5.71 -2.73
N ALA A 99 -0.75 5.63 -2.49
CA ALA A 99 0.17 4.83 -3.28
C ALA A 99 0.91 3.84 -2.37
N PHE A 100 1.12 2.62 -2.86
CA PHE A 100 1.86 1.58 -2.14
C PHE A 100 3.19 1.31 -2.84
N ALA A 101 4.23 1.14 -2.04
CA ALA A 101 5.57 0.85 -2.51
C ALA A 101 5.70 -0.55 -3.13
N HIS A 102 6.74 -0.72 -3.94
CA HIS A 102 7.21 -2.00 -4.48
C HIS A 102 6.13 -2.75 -5.28
N GLY A 103 5.49 -2.04 -6.21
CA GLY A 103 4.45 -2.60 -7.07
C GLY A 103 3.23 -3.13 -6.32
N GLY A 104 2.98 -2.67 -5.08
CA GLY A 104 1.93 -3.22 -4.24
C GLY A 104 2.27 -4.57 -3.61
N GLY A 105 3.55 -4.93 -3.58
CA GLY A 105 4.05 -6.18 -2.99
C GLY A 105 3.56 -7.42 -3.72
N SER A 106 3.01 -8.39 -3.01
CA SER A 106 2.43 -9.59 -3.61
C SER A 106 0.94 -9.45 -3.99
N PHE A 107 0.31 -8.30 -3.70
CA PHE A 107 -1.12 -8.10 -3.95
C PHE A 107 -1.52 -8.32 -5.42
N PRO A 108 -0.83 -7.76 -6.43
CA PRO A 108 -1.24 -7.94 -7.83
C PRO A 108 -1.32 -9.39 -8.26
N PHE A 109 -0.43 -10.25 -7.74
CA PHE A 109 -0.44 -11.68 -8.03
C PHE A 109 -1.51 -12.44 -7.22
N THR A 110 -1.85 -11.98 -6.04
CA THR A 110 -2.76 -12.69 -5.12
C THR A 110 -4.20 -12.13 -5.11
N GLN A 111 -4.49 -11.07 -5.85
CA GLN A 111 -5.79 -10.42 -5.85
C GLN A 111 -6.95 -11.40 -6.19
N GLY A 112 -6.76 -12.29 -7.15
CA GLY A 112 -7.77 -13.31 -7.49
C GLY A 112 -8.03 -14.30 -6.34
N ARG A 113 -7.02 -14.63 -5.50
CA ARG A 113 -7.21 -15.43 -4.29
C ARG A 113 -8.04 -14.66 -3.26
N ILE A 114 -7.80 -13.36 -3.13
CA ILE A 114 -8.54 -12.50 -2.19
C ILE A 114 -10.01 -12.41 -2.60
N ALA A 115 -10.27 -12.18 -3.89
CA ALA A 115 -11.60 -12.17 -4.47
C ALA A 115 -12.33 -13.51 -4.26
N HIS A 116 -11.69 -14.62 -4.58
CA HIS A 116 -12.26 -15.95 -4.35
C HIS A 116 -12.51 -16.23 -2.87
N GLY A 117 -11.64 -15.76 -1.98
CA GLY A 117 -11.87 -15.84 -0.53
C GLY A 117 -13.12 -15.10 -0.08
N TYR A 118 -13.38 -13.93 -0.67
CA TYR A 118 -14.60 -13.16 -0.44
C TYR A 118 -15.86 -13.98 -0.85
N ASP A 119 -15.84 -14.61 -2.02
CA ASP A 119 -16.96 -15.42 -2.49
C ASP A 119 -17.20 -16.66 -1.64
N CYS A 120 -16.11 -17.32 -1.22
CA CYS A 120 -16.21 -18.57 -0.45
C CYS A 120 -16.58 -18.34 1.03
N ARG A 121 -16.14 -17.24 1.62
CA ARG A 121 -16.30 -16.94 3.05
C ARG A 121 -16.65 -15.47 3.29
N PRO A 122 -17.77 -14.96 2.73
CA PRO A 122 -18.18 -13.58 2.97
C PRO A 122 -18.42 -13.29 4.46
N ASP A 123 -18.78 -14.29 5.24
CA ASP A 123 -18.90 -14.23 6.70
C ASP A 123 -17.59 -13.85 7.42
N LEU A 124 -16.43 -14.07 6.80
CA LEU A 124 -15.12 -13.72 7.33
C LEU A 124 -14.45 -12.55 6.60
N VAL A 125 -14.77 -12.34 5.34
CA VAL A 125 -14.04 -11.37 4.49
C VAL A 125 -14.83 -10.08 4.29
N ALA A 126 -16.16 -10.15 4.22
CA ALA A 126 -17.05 -9.00 4.02
C ALA A 126 -17.56 -8.38 5.34
N ILE A 127 -16.78 -8.47 6.42
CA ILE A 127 -17.21 -8.05 7.76
C ILE A 127 -17.44 -6.54 7.81
N ASP A 128 -16.47 -5.76 7.30
CA ASP A 128 -16.47 -4.29 7.39
C ASP A 128 -16.84 -3.62 6.05
N ASN A 129 -16.63 -4.32 4.93
CA ASN A 129 -16.88 -3.79 3.61
C ASN A 129 -17.63 -4.79 2.72
N PRO A 130 -18.87 -4.48 2.30
CA PRO A 130 -19.64 -5.33 1.42
C PRO A 130 -19.22 -5.22 -0.06
N VAL A 131 -18.29 -4.33 -0.40
CA VAL A 131 -17.81 -4.15 -1.76
C VAL A 131 -16.81 -5.24 -2.11
N HIS A 132 -17.10 -5.98 -3.20
CA HIS A 132 -16.25 -7.06 -3.67
C HIS A 132 -14.82 -6.57 -3.97
N PRO A 133 -13.77 -7.29 -3.52
CA PRO A 133 -12.38 -6.83 -3.66
C PRO A 133 -11.90 -6.67 -5.11
N ASP A 134 -12.50 -7.31 -6.10
CA ASP A 134 -12.18 -7.07 -7.53
C ASP A 134 -12.46 -5.63 -7.99
N ASN A 135 -13.24 -4.87 -7.23
CA ASN A 135 -13.45 -3.45 -7.47
C ASN A 135 -12.30 -2.56 -6.96
N PHE A 136 -11.08 -3.10 -6.84
CA PHE A 136 -9.91 -2.35 -6.37
C PHE A 136 -9.33 -1.39 -7.42
N LYS A 137 -9.55 -1.65 -8.71
CA LYS A 137 -9.00 -0.83 -9.79
C LYS A 137 -9.44 0.62 -9.65
N GLY A 138 -8.47 1.52 -9.70
CA GLY A 138 -8.72 2.95 -9.56
C GLY A 138 -8.81 3.46 -8.13
N LYS A 139 -8.72 2.61 -7.11
CA LYS A 139 -8.82 3.03 -5.70
C LYS A 139 -7.50 3.46 -5.09
N PHE A 140 -6.38 2.95 -5.61
CA PHE A 140 -5.04 3.27 -5.14
C PHE A 140 -4.01 3.11 -6.26
N TYR A 141 -2.85 3.66 -6.06
CA TYR A 141 -1.69 3.59 -6.93
C TYR A 141 -0.65 2.61 -6.37
N VAL A 142 0.23 2.15 -7.24
CA VAL A 142 1.44 1.41 -6.86
C VAL A 142 2.64 2.02 -7.59
N ASP A 143 3.86 1.79 -7.10
CA ASP A 143 5.04 2.18 -7.84
C ASP A 143 5.51 1.09 -8.82
N SER A 144 6.46 1.43 -9.68
CA SER A 144 7.00 0.54 -10.73
C SER A 144 8.19 -0.30 -10.27
N LEU A 145 8.56 -0.27 -8.99
CA LEU A 145 9.75 -0.97 -8.47
C LEU A 145 9.49 -2.47 -8.30
N VAL A 146 9.66 -3.23 -9.36
CA VAL A 146 9.41 -4.69 -9.38
C VAL A 146 10.58 -5.51 -9.93
N HIS A 147 11.71 -4.87 -10.30
CA HIS A 147 12.99 -5.45 -10.71
C HIS A 147 12.94 -6.43 -11.90
N SER A 148 11.83 -6.47 -12.63
CA SER A 148 11.64 -7.37 -13.78
C SER A 148 10.71 -6.73 -14.81
N PRO A 149 11.10 -6.63 -16.11
CA PRO A 149 10.21 -6.12 -17.14
C PRO A 149 8.90 -6.91 -17.24
N LYS A 150 8.96 -8.25 -17.15
CA LYS A 150 7.75 -9.08 -17.17
C LYS A 150 6.83 -8.88 -15.96
N ALA A 151 7.41 -8.59 -14.79
CA ALA A 151 6.63 -8.26 -13.61
C ALA A 151 5.98 -6.88 -13.77
N LEU A 152 6.66 -5.92 -14.41
CA LEU A 152 6.11 -4.60 -14.70
C LEU A 152 4.96 -4.70 -15.72
N ASP A 153 5.13 -5.47 -16.81
CA ASP A 153 4.07 -5.71 -17.78
C ASP A 153 2.81 -6.29 -17.09
N PHE A 154 3.00 -7.32 -16.26
CA PHE A 154 1.92 -7.92 -15.48
C PHE A 154 1.28 -6.92 -14.51
N LEU A 155 2.09 -6.09 -13.83
CA LEU A 155 1.60 -5.08 -12.90
C LEU A 155 0.70 -4.07 -13.61
N VAL A 156 1.13 -3.58 -14.79
CA VAL A 156 0.36 -2.65 -15.61
C VAL A 156 -0.96 -3.28 -16.10
N ASP A 157 -0.92 -4.54 -16.52
CA ASP A 157 -2.14 -5.28 -16.92
C ASP A 157 -3.15 -5.40 -15.78
N VAL A 158 -2.69 -5.65 -14.55
CA VAL A 158 -3.55 -5.82 -13.37
C VAL A 158 -4.08 -4.49 -12.86
N MET A 159 -3.19 -3.49 -12.70
CA MET A 159 -3.54 -2.22 -12.07
C MET A 159 -4.14 -1.20 -13.04
N GLY A 160 -3.72 -1.24 -14.31
CA GLY A 160 -3.90 -0.18 -15.30
C GLY A 160 -2.73 0.81 -15.29
N GLU A 161 -2.33 1.29 -16.48
CA GLU A 161 -1.16 2.17 -16.63
C GLU A 161 -1.27 3.48 -15.85
N ASP A 162 -2.47 4.05 -15.72
CA ASP A 162 -2.73 5.28 -14.97
C ASP A 162 -2.53 5.13 -13.45
N PHE A 163 -2.42 3.90 -12.94
CA PHE A 163 -2.29 3.60 -11.52
C PHE A 163 -0.93 3.03 -11.14
N VAL A 164 0.04 3.05 -12.06
CA VAL A 164 1.44 2.67 -11.81
C VAL A 164 2.31 3.92 -11.92
N ALA A 165 2.83 4.38 -10.78
CA ALA A 165 3.71 5.55 -10.71
C ALA A 165 5.18 5.12 -10.81
N LEU A 166 6.05 6.01 -11.34
CA LEU A 166 7.48 5.76 -11.33
C LEU A 166 8.01 5.76 -9.89
N GLY A 167 8.68 4.67 -9.49
CA GLY A 167 9.38 4.54 -8.21
C GLY A 167 10.76 3.93 -8.39
N SER A 168 11.72 4.32 -7.57
CA SER A 168 13.12 3.87 -7.66
C SER A 168 13.69 3.30 -6.36
N ASP A 169 13.00 3.50 -5.24
CA ASP A 169 13.49 3.15 -3.89
C ASP A 169 14.90 3.71 -3.58
N TYR A 170 15.26 4.80 -4.26
CA TYR A 170 16.54 5.48 -3.98
C TYR A 170 16.52 6.09 -2.56
N PRO A 171 17.59 5.97 -1.75
CA PRO A 171 18.94 5.46 -2.07
C PRO A 171 19.19 4.02 -1.55
N PHE A 172 18.19 3.21 -1.39
CA PHE A 172 18.32 1.89 -0.78
C PHE A 172 19.01 0.86 -1.70
N PRO A 173 19.67 -0.17 -1.11
CA PRO A 173 20.37 -1.19 -1.91
C PRO A 173 19.48 -1.99 -2.86
N LEU A 174 18.19 -2.14 -2.56
CA LEU A 174 17.18 -2.75 -3.44
C LEU A 174 16.57 -1.77 -4.43
N GLY A 175 16.97 -0.50 -4.41
CA GLY A 175 16.53 0.48 -5.40
C GLY A 175 17.02 0.14 -6.82
N GLU A 176 16.32 0.66 -7.83
CA GLU A 176 16.75 0.55 -9.21
C GLU A 176 17.96 1.45 -9.47
N ASN A 177 19.07 0.83 -9.89
CA ASN A 177 20.25 1.53 -10.39
C ASN A 177 20.12 1.74 -11.89
N ARG A 178 20.01 2.99 -12.33
CA ARG A 178 20.02 3.38 -13.75
C ARG A 178 21.31 2.96 -14.50
N SER A 179 22.35 2.50 -13.79
CA SER A 179 23.62 2.04 -14.38
C SER A 179 23.56 0.63 -14.97
N LYS A 180 22.43 -0.06 -14.94
CA LYS A 180 22.25 -1.40 -15.54
C LYS A 180 21.37 -1.38 -16.80
N GLU A 181 21.36 -0.31 -17.55
CA GLU A 181 20.95 -0.35 -18.95
C GLU A 181 21.98 -1.18 -19.72
N ARG A 182 21.66 -2.45 -19.92
CA ARG A 182 22.36 -3.35 -20.86
C ARG A 182 21.39 -3.78 -21.93
#